data_6f865a33d82e77cd38380dcf9dddcd71
#
_entry.id   6f865a33d82e77cd38380dcf9dddcd71
#
_cell.length_a   1.000
_cell.length_b   1.000
_cell.length_c   1.000
_cell.angle_alpha   90.00
_cell.angle_beta   90.00
_cell.angle_gamma   90.00
#
_symmetry.space_group_name_H-M   'P 1'
#
loop_
_entity.id
_entity.type
_entity.pdbx_description
1 polymer ?
#
loop_
_entity_poly.entity_id
_entity_poly.type
_entity_poly.pdbx_seq_one_letter_code
_entity_poly.pdbx_strand_id
1 'polypeptide(L)'
;MKEKNLFDILGRLNLAQEQSIELFYLLKAWKTLSSIEIVDDSLKFSTFFTQKVESKKMLGIFEKLSKEFNVFKFYLNQNSNILKVNSDVLVAIYNEIEDDSLTMTVNDAFYNQKGIRDFSVSNQIAEIGVKLLNNDSESIYVPFTNGFSYAYETDKKIFAEDQNIRSAFISELVKIVDGKDVEFIVNDALDTPTFINPDAPHLLKQFESVLSFPPFGLRGKQDFSKDKFNRFKIQRGTNLDVAHFEHVLAQCNEKAVVLLPVGFSYRMGAEDLFRQRLINENILEAVIQLPPNLHSATSIESTFFVINKQKLTNKVLFINLKDEQFFKKDGRKIVFKDVDKIIDIYENSIEIDNISAVATNDYIQGNSYSLAIDRYVVSKEAKELQEVLSSYETVELQEIAEIRRSQLFKDEGDGKEVYELSPSDFRKAGFTKEGGKLKKIGKQSSKYETYKLQAYDVLVSTKGTIGKVAIIDDVSEPVLASQASQVIRVRDKEKAIELYMFLKSDIGQSMLGQLVAGTAMPQIATNEIKKLQIPILSENEKKQVLLNFNNEIKMYNEIDKINRDIEQIHNNFLGTK
;
A
#
# COMPACT_ATOMS: atom_id res chain seq x y z
N MET A 1 29.16 -18.26 3.90
CA MET A 1 30.37 -18.69 3.17
C MET A 1 30.03 -19.69 2.05
N LYS A 2 29.22 -20.72 2.31
CA LYS A 2 28.81 -21.77 1.34
C LYS A 2 27.93 -21.23 0.19
N GLU A 3 26.96 -20.36 0.46
CA GLU A 3 26.14 -19.72 -0.58
C GLU A 3 26.97 -18.93 -1.61
N LYS A 4 28.02 -18.23 -1.15
CA LYS A 4 28.93 -17.52 -2.04
C LYS A 4 29.69 -18.48 -2.97
N ASN A 5 30.08 -19.63 -2.46
CA ASN A 5 30.75 -20.67 -3.24
C ASN A 5 29.82 -21.23 -4.34
N LEU A 6 28.54 -21.47 -4.02
CA LEU A 6 27.53 -21.90 -5.00
C LEU A 6 27.39 -20.89 -6.14
N PHE A 7 27.21 -19.60 -5.85
CA PHE A 7 27.07 -18.58 -6.90
C PHE A 7 28.34 -18.42 -7.75
N ASP A 8 29.53 -18.64 -7.17
CA ASP A 8 30.80 -18.67 -7.90
C ASP A 8 30.85 -19.87 -8.86
N ILE A 9 30.33 -21.02 -8.48
CA ILE A 9 30.20 -22.22 -9.34
C ILE A 9 29.18 -21.96 -10.45
N LEU A 10 27.98 -21.47 -10.09
CA LEU A 10 26.90 -21.19 -11.05
C LEU A 10 27.33 -20.13 -12.09
N GLY A 11 28.13 -19.15 -11.71
CA GLY A 11 28.68 -18.15 -12.61
C GLY A 11 29.58 -18.71 -13.73
N ARG A 12 30.08 -19.96 -13.58
CA ARG A 12 30.91 -20.65 -14.60
C ARG A 12 30.09 -21.40 -15.65
N LEU A 13 28.75 -21.45 -15.50
CA LEU A 13 27.87 -22.19 -16.41
C LEU A 13 27.72 -21.58 -17.80
N ASN A 14 28.16 -20.36 -18.04
CA ASN A 14 27.88 -19.59 -19.27
C ASN A 14 26.38 -19.43 -19.59
N LEU A 15 25.54 -19.42 -18.57
CA LEU A 15 24.11 -19.17 -18.61
C LEU A 15 23.77 -17.85 -17.90
N ALA A 16 22.59 -17.31 -18.17
CA ALA A 16 22.07 -16.23 -17.35
C ALA A 16 21.93 -16.71 -15.89
N GLN A 17 22.09 -15.81 -14.91
CA GLN A 17 22.05 -16.15 -13.48
C GLN A 17 20.77 -16.94 -13.13
N GLU A 18 19.63 -16.52 -13.65
CA GLU A 18 18.35 -17.20 -13.43
C GLU A 18 18.36 -18.63 -13.98
N GLN A 19 18.85 -18.82 -15.20
CA GLN A 19 18.94 -20.16 -15.83
C GLN A 19 19.92 -21.08 -15.07
N SER A 20 20.96 -20.51 -14.48
CA SER A 20 21.92 -21.27 -13.66
C SER A 20 21.26 -21.77 -12.36
N ILE A 21 20.44 -20.94 -11.73
CA ILE A 21 19.67 -21.29 -10.54
C ILE A 21 18.61 -22.35 -10.90
N GLU A 22 17.91 -22.18 -12.01
CA GLU A 22 16.91 -23.14 -12.53
C GLU A 22 17.54 -24.52 -12.74
N LEU A 23 18.71 -24.57 -13.39
CA LEU A 23 19.41 -25.84 -13.61
C LEU A 23 19.87 -26.49 -12.30
N PHE A 24 20.41 -25.71 -11.36
CA PHE A 24 20.83 -26.23 -10.06
C PHE A 24 19.67 -26.91 -9.31
N TYR A 25 18.54 -26.21 -9.18
CA TYR A 25 17.39 -26.76 -8.47
C TYR A 25 16.70 -27.88 -9.23
N LEU A 26 16.74 -27.88 -10.58
CA LEU A 26 16.30 -29.02 -11.36
C LEU A 26 17.16 -30.27 -11.10
N LEU A 27 18.48 -30.11 -11.00
CA LEU A 27 19.39 -31.19 -10.64
C LEU A 27 19.16 -31.69 -9.21
N LYS A 28 18.88 -30.79 -8.28
CA LYS A 28 18.50 -31.15 -6.90
C LYS A 28 17.15 -31.91 -6.87
N ALA A 29 16.17 -31.48 -7.64
CA ALA A 29 14.91 -32.20 -7.82
C ALA A 29 15.12 -33.59 -8.43
N TRP A 30 16.01 -33.73 -9.41
CA TRP A 30 16.36 -35.02 -9.99
C TRP A 30 16.97 -35.97 -8.96
N LYS A 31 17.89 -35.50 -8.12
CA LYS A 31 18.43 -36.28 -7.00
C LYS A 31 17.31 -36.72 -6.05
N THR A 32 16.44 -35.82 -5.64
CA THR A 32 15.32 -36.13 -4.73
C THR A 32 14.41 -37.21 -5.32
N LEU A 33 13.98 -37.06 -6.56
CA LEU A 33 13.13 -38.05 -7.26
C LEU A 33 13.83 -39.39 -7.41
N SER A 34 15.15 -39.41 -7.65
CA SER A 34 15.94 -40.65 -7.72
C SER A 34 16.07 -41.37 -6.38
N SER A 35 16.06 -40.63 -5.27
CA SER A 35 16.19 -41.21 -3.91
C SER A 35 14.92 -41.90 -3.40
N ILE A 36 13.75 -41.48 -3.88
CA ILE A 36 12.44 -42.07 -3.54
C ILE A 36 12.03 -43.22 -4.46
N GLU A 37 12.98 -43.73 -5.28
CA GLU A 37 12.86 -44.91 -6.12
C GLU A 37 11.73 -44.89 -7.17
N ILE A 38 11.24 -43.72 -7.55
CA ILE A 38 10.23 -43.57 -8.61
C ILE A 38 10.84 -43.32 -9.99
N VAL A 39 12.17 -43.28 -10.08
CA VAL A 39 12.94 -43.08 -11.32
C VAL A 39 13.63 -44.42 -11.70
N ASP A 40 13.51 -44.80 -12.98
CA ASP A 40 14.22 -45.97 -13.53
C ASP A 40 15.72 -45.90 -13.26
N ASP A 41 16.34 -47.03 -12.90
CA ASP A 41 17.76 -47.08 -12.51
C ASP A 41 18.71 -46.52 -13.57
N SER A 42 18.39 -46.69 -14.84
CA SER A 42 19.17 -46.13 -15.97
C SER A 42 19.06 -44.60 -16.11
N LEU A 43 18.07 -43.99 -15.46
CA LEU A 43 17.78 -42.55 -15.46
C LEU A 43 18.08 -41.87 -14.12
N LYS A 44 18.55 -42.61 -13.11
CA LYS A 44 18.87 -42.07 -11.78
C LYS A 44 20.00 -41.05 -11.83
N PHE A 45 19.91 -40.04 -10.97
CA PHE A 45 20.90 -38.97 -10.82
C PHE A 45 22.31 -39.52 -10.56
N SER A 46 22.48 -40.43 -9.61
CA SER A 46 23.77 -41.06 -9.29
C SER A 46 24.33 -41.85 -10.48
N THR A 47 23.50 -42.61 -11.20
CA THR A 47 23.91 -43.40 -12.37
C THR A 47 24.49 -42.51 -13.49
N PHE A 48 23.93 -41.33 -13.71
CA PHE A 48 24.46 -40.38 -14.70
C PHE A 48 25.86 -39.85 -14.33
N PHE A 49 26.09 -39.52 -13.03
CA PHE A 49 27.37 -38.93 -12.60
C PHE A 49 28.48 -39.97 -12.38
N THR A 50 28.19 -41.25 -12.34
CA THR A 50 29.23 -42.34 -12.34
C THR A 50 29.81 -42.60 -13.74
N GLN A 51 29.22 -42.04 -14.78
CA GLN A 51 29.63 -42.16 -16.18
C GLN A 51 30.31 -40.88 -16.66
N LYS A 52 30.75 -40.88 -17.94
CA LYS A 52 31.22 -39.64 -18.56
C LYS A 52 30.08 -38.63 -18.65
N VAL A 53 30.22 -37.53 -17.89
CA VAL A 53 29.23 -36.46 -17.82
C VAL A 53 29.23 -35.68 -19.12
N GLU A 54 28.13 -35.67 -19.85
CA GLU A 54 27.94 -34.96 -21.11
C GLU A 54 26.57 -34.28 -21.14
N SER A 55 26.50 -32.98 -21.44
CA SER A 55 25.25 -32.21 -21.52
C SER A 55 24.22 -32.81 -22.48
N LYS A 56 24.68 -33.41 -23.60
CA LYS A 56 23.80 -34.10 -24.56
C LYS A 56 23.11 -35.32 -23.98
N LYS A 57 23.83 -36.11 -23.15
CA LYS A 57 23.26 -37.27 -22.46
C LYS A 57 22.26 -36.82 -21.40
N MET A 58 22.61 -35.77 -20.65
CA MET A 58 21.72 -35.17 -19.66
C MET A 58 20.42 -34.68 -20.29
N LEU A 59 20.47 -34.00 -21.42
CA LEU A 59 19.28 -33.57 -22.15
C LEU A 59 18.39 -34.79 -22.53
N GLY A 60 18.98 -35.85 -23.07
CA GLY A 60 18.24 -37.08 -23.43
C GLY A 60 17.58 -37.74 -22.21
N ILE A 61 18.18 -37.65 -21.03
CA ILE A 61 17.56 -38.11 -19.78
C ILE A 61 16.39 -37.20 -19.40
N PHE A 62 16.58 -35.86 -19.42
CA PHE A 62 15.51 -34.91 -19.14
C PHE A 62 14.31 -35.05 -20.07
N GLU A 63 14.54 -35.32 -21.35
CA GLU A 63 13.47 -35.63 -22.32
C GLU A 63 12.67 -36.88 -21.93
N LYS A 64 13.33 -37.91 -21.38
CA LYS A 64 12.63 -39.09 -20.88
C LYS A 64 11.86 -38.80 -19.60
N LEU A 65 12.49 -38.14 -18.62
CA LEU A 65 11.88 -37.77 -17.36
C LEU A 65 10.72 -36.77 -17.52
N SER A 66 10.74 -35.96 -18.55
CA SER A 66 9.64 -35.00 -18.86
C SER A 66 8.31 -35.67 -19.21
N LYS A 67 8.32 -36.96 -19.54
CA LYS A 67 7.09 -37.75 -19.82
C LYS A 67 6.32 -38.08 -18.54
N GLU A 68 7.02 -38.14 -17.42
CA GLU A 68 6.48 -38.54 -16.11
C GLU A 68 6.43 -37.40 -15.10
N PHE A 69 7.39 -36.47 -15.19
CA PHE A 69 7.56 -35.39 -14.21
C PHE A 69 7.45 -34.01 -14.85
N ASN A 70 6.47 -33.23 -14.46
CA ASN A 70 6.20 -31.89 -14.99
C ASN A 70 7.38 -30.93 -14.83
N VAL A 71 8.18 -31.04 -13.79
CA VAL A 71 9.35 -30.17 -13.55
C VAL A 71 10.32 -30.19 -14.73
N PHE A 72 10.61 -31.35 -15.32
CA PHE A 72 11.46 -31.46 -16.51
C PHE A 72 10.77 -30.93 -17.75
N LYS A 73 9.46 -31.18 -17.89
CA LYS A 73 8.66 -30.67 -19.02
C LYS A 73 8.65 -29.13 -19.05
N PHE A 74 8.41 -28.50 -17.90
CA PHE A 74 8.43 -27.05 -17.78
C PHE A 74 9.82 -26.47 -18.08
N TYR A 75 10.88 -27.09 -17.54
CA TYR A 75 12.25 -26.66 -17.79
C TYR A 75 12.61 -26.71 -19.28
N LEU A 76 12.36 -27.84 -19.96
CA LEU A 76 12.68 -28.01 -21.37
C LEU A 76 11.92 -27.05 -22.27
N ASN A 77 10.70 -26.70 -21.93
CA ASN A 77 9.89 -25.73 -22.70
C ASN A 77 10.45 -24.30 -22.62
N GLN A 78 11.20 -23.97 -21.57
CA GLN A 78 11.72 -22.62 -21.34
C GLN A 78 13.20 -22.47 -21.68
N ASN A 79 13.98 -23.54 -21.66
CA ASN A 79 15.45 -23.52 -21.74
C ASN A 79 16.01 -24.32 -22.93
N SER A 80 16.44 -23.61 -23.99
CA SER A 80 17.09 -24.21 -25.15
C SER A 80 18.62 -24.31 -25.06
N ASN A 81 19.25 -23.73 -24.01
CA ASN A 81 20.70 -23.52 -23.92
C ASN A 81 21.45 -24.58 -23.11
N ILE A 82 20.80 -25.62 -22.62
CA ILE A 82 21.40 -26.66 -21.75
C ILE A 82 22.61 -27.38 -22.41
N LEU A 83 22.65 -27.45 -23.72
CA LEU A 83 23.76 -28.07 -24.46
C LEU A 83 25.09 -27.30 -24.37
N LYS A 84 25.06 -26.04 -23.91
CA LYS A 84 26.26 -25.20 -23.78
C LYS A 84 26.97 -25.36 -22.42
N VAL A 85 26.42 -26.17 -21.52
CA VAL A 85 26.94 -26.33 -20.17
C VAL A 85 28.18 -27.21 -20.16
N ASN A 86 29.25 -26.75 -19.50
CA ASN A 86 30.51 -27.46 -19.39
C ASN A 86 30.38 -28.66 -18.41
N SER A 87 30.91 -29.82 -18.80
CA SER A 87 30.93 -31.04 -18.00
C SER A 87 31.61 -30.88 -16.63
N ASP A 88 32.72 -30.14 -16.56
CA ASP A 88 33.45 -29.95 -15.30
C ASP A 88 32.61 -29.13 -14.29
N VAL A 89 31.83 -28.17 -14.79
CA VAL A 89 30.92 -27.39 -13.94
C VAL A 89 29.75 -28.26 -13.46
N LEU A 90 29.23 -29.16 -14.29
CA LEU A 90 28.20 -30.11 -13.87
C LEU A 90 28.68 -31.03 -12.75
N VAL A 91 29.95 -31.50 -12.81
CA VAL A 91 30.56 -32.28 -11.73
C VAL A 91 30.73 -31.47 -10.47
N ALA A 92 31.11 -30.19 -10.58
CA ALA A 92 31.20 -29.30 -9.40
C ALA A 92 29.82 -29.07 -8.75
N ILE A 93 28.77 -28.91 -9.55
CA ILE A 93 27.37 -28.81 -9.06
C ILE A 93 26.92 -30.12 -8.41
N TYR A 94 27.26 -31.27 -8.99
CA TYR A 94 26.98 -32.58 -8.40
C TYR A 94 27.56 -32.70 -6.98
N ASN A 95 28.85 -32.33 -6.81
CA ASN A 95 29.49 -32.37 -5.52
C ASN A 95 28.82 -31.44 -4.48
N GLU A 96 28.38 -30.25 -4.92
CA GLU A 96 27.66 -29.33 -4.04
C GLU A 96 26.27 -29.86 -3.64
N ILE A 97 25.57 -30.54 -4.55
CA ILE A 97 24.28 -31.19 -4.28
C ILE A 97 24.47 -32.42 -3.35
N GLU A 98 25.55 -33.21 -3.50
CA GLU A 98 25.84 -34.34 -2.64
C GLU A 98 26.25 -33.92 -1.22
N ASP A 99 26.97 -32.82 -1.04
CA ASP A 99 27.33 -32.28 0.27
C ASP A 99 26.09 -31.84 1.10
N ASP A 100 24.96 -31.63 0.45
CA ASP A 100 23.65 -31.24 1.00
C ASP A 100 23.71 -30.20 2.14
N SER A 101 24.74 -29.36 2.09
CA SER A 101 25.04 -28.38 3.13
C SER A 101 24.37 -27.01 2.85
N LEU A 102 23.69 -26.88 1.70
CA LEU A 102 23.00 -25.69 1.31
C LEU A 102 21.58 -25.67 1.89
N THR A 103 21.34 -24.71 2.78
CA THR A 103 20.06 -24.54 3.49
C THR A 103 19.10 -23.59 2.77
N MET A 104 19.51 -23.03 1.62
CA MET A 104 18.69 -22.09 0.85
C MET A 104 17.48 -22.80 0.24
N THR A 105 16.29 -22.28 0.51
CA THR A 105 15.04 -22.79 -0.05
C THR A 105 14.93 -22.44 -1.53
N VAL A 106 14.06 -23.14 -2.25
CA VAL A 106 13.72 -22.80 -3.65
C VAL A 106 13.21 -21.34 -3.72
N ASN A 107 12.29 -20.96 -2.82
CA ASN A 107 11.75 -19.60 -2.82
C ASN A 107 12.82 -18.54 -2.62
N ASP A 108 13.76 -18.73 -1.68
CA ASP A 108 14.84 -17.77 -1.45
C ASP A 108 15.77 -17.64 -2.65
N ALA A 109 16.05 -18.74 -3.33
CA ALA A 109 16.90 -18.74 -4.52
C ALA A 109 16.28 -17.99 -5.69
N PHE A 110 14.98 -18.09 -5.89
CA PHE A 110 14.30 -17.48 -7.03
C PHE A 110 13.81 -16.05 -6.79
N TYR A 111 13.46 -15.69 -5.55
CA TYR A 111 12.80 -14.42 -5.26
C TYR A 111 13.57 -13.50 -4.32
N ASN A 112 14.44 -14.02 -3.45
CA ASN A 112 15.10 -13.20 -2.42
C ASN A 112 16.56 -12.79 -2.76
N GLN A 113 17.05 -13.10 -3.97
CA GLN A 113 18.44 -12.78 -4.37
C GLN A 113 18.60 -11.31 -4.80
N LYS A 114 19.78 -10.73 -4.49
CA LYS A 114 20.14 -9.39 -4.98
C LYS A 114 20.19 -9.39 -6.51
N GLY A 115 19.43 -8.51 -7.13
CA GLY A 115 19.37 -8.35 -8.59
C GLY A 115 18.14 -8.96 -9.27
N ILE A 116 17.44 -9.85 -8.62
CA ILE A 116 16.14 -10.32 -9.09
C ILE A 116 15.10 -9.25 -8.74
N ARG A 117 14.55 -8.60 -9.76
CA ARG A 117 13.49 -7.59 -9.62
C ARG A 117 12.13 -8.26 -9.82
N ASP A 118 11.80 -9.17 -8.92
CA ASP A 118 10.47 -9.76 -8.93
C ASP A 118 9.59 -9.14 -7.83
N PHE A 119 8.29 -9.04 -8.08
CA PHE A 119 7.31 -8.51 -7.12
C PHE A 119 6.93 -9.55 -6.06
N SER A 120 7.87 -10.39 -5.68
CA SER A 120 7.59 -11.43 -4.68
C SER A 120 7.34 -10.84 -3.30
N VAL A 121 6.48 -11.51 -2.56
CA VAL A 121 6.20 -11.21 -1.16
C VAL A 121 7.34 -11.75 -0.29
N SER A 122 7.86 -10.92 0.62
CA SER A 122 8.90 -11.36 1.55
C SER A 122 8.37 -12.40 2.54
N ASN A 123 9.29 -13.24 3.09
CA ASN A 123 8.92 -14.28 4.05
C ASN A 123 8.14 -13.71 5.24
N GLN A 124 8.56 -12.57 5.82
CA GLN A 124 7.85 -11.97 6.95
C GLN A 124 6.45 -11.44 6.61
N ILE A 125 6.23 -10.91 5.40
CA ILE A 125 4.88 -10.53 4.96
C ILE A 125 4.01 -11.77 4.78
N ALA A 126 4.58 -12.84 4.23
CA ALA A 126 3.89 -14.11 4.08
C ALA A 126 3.55 -14.73 5.43
N GLU A 127 4.49 -14.73 6.38
CA GLU A 127 4.30 -15.17 7.76
C GLU A 127 3.14 -14.43 8.44
N ILE A 128 3.13 -13.10 8.39
CA ILE A 128 2.02 -12.31 8.93
C ILE A 128 0.70 -12.71 8.25
N GLY A 129 0.68 -12.80 6.92
CA GLY A 129 -0.52 -13.16 6.16
C GLY A 129 -1.10 -14.53 6.53
N VAL A 130 -0.24 -15.54 6.70
CA VAL A 130 -0.63 -16.90 7.10
C VAL A 130 -1.15 -16.90 8.54
N LYS A 131 -0.43 -16.25 9.48
CA LYS A 131 -0.83 -16.18 10.90
C LYS A 131 -2.14 -15.41 11.09
N LEU A 132 -2.44 -14.40 10.25
CA LEU A 132 -3.71 -13.66 10.30
C LEU A 132 -4.92 -14.51 9.89
N LEU A 133 -4.74 -15.59 9.14
CA LEU A 133 -5.83 -16.51 8.83
C LEU A 133 -6.38 -17.18 10.09
N ASN A 134 -5.51 -17.59 11.01
CA ASN A 134 -5.82 -18.11 12.36
C ASN A 134 -7.12 -18.91 12.44
N ASN A 135 -7.18 -20.01 11.66
CA ASN A 135 -8.29 -20.97 11.67
C ASN A 135 -7.78 -22.40 11.47
N ASP A 136 -8.63 -23.39 11.76
CA ASP A 136 -8.31 -24.82 11.69
C ASP A 136 -8.47 -25.44 10.30
N SER A 137 -8.57 -24.63 9.23
CA SER A 137 -8.72 -25.14 7.86
C SER A 137 -7.60 -26.08 7.45
N GLU A 138 -7.91 -27.14 6.72
CA GLU A 138 -6.92 -28.11 6.22
C GLU A 138 -6.13 -27.58 5.01
N SER A 139 -6.63 -26.56 4.35
CA SER A 139 -6.02 -26.01 3.14
C SER A 139 -6.17 -24.49 3.02
N ILE A 140 -5.25 -23.89 2.26
CA ILE A 140 -5.28 -22.46 1.91
C ILE A 140 -5.37 -22.33 0.40
N TYR A 141 -6.29 -21.50 -0.09
CA TYR A 141 -6.31 -21.08 -1.48
C TYR A 141 -5.54 -19.76 -1.65
N VAL A 142 -4.65 -19.73 -2.64
CA VAL A 142 -3.80 -18.57 -2.95
C VAL A 142 -3.95 -18.18 -4.41
N PRO A 143 -4.95 -17.40 -4.77
CA PRO A 143 -5.01 -16.76 -6.09
C PRO A 143 -3.95 -15.65 -6.16
N PHE A 144 -3.36 -15.44 -7.35
CA PHE A 144 -2.34 -14.40 -7.58
C PHE A 144 -1.13 -14.59 -6.68
N THR A 145 -0.39 -15.69 -6.88
CA THR A 145 0.58 -16.23 -5.93
C THR A 145 1.74 -15.32 -5.56
N ASN A 146 2.27 -14.53 -6.48
CA ASN A 146 3.37 -13.60 -6.25
C ASN A 146 4.54 -14.19 -5.42
N GLY A 147 5.02 -15.36 -5.82
CA GLY A 147 6.02 -16.18 -5.10
C GLY A 147 5.39 -17.27 -4.22
N PHE A 148 6.22 -17.99 -3.48
CA PHE A 148 5.79 -19.15 -2.66
C PHE A 148 6.22 -19.03 -1.19
N SER A 149 6.57 -17.84 -0.70
CA SER A 149 7.01 -17.62 0.69
C SER A 149 6.00 -18.17 1.71
N TYR A 150 4.72 -18.05 1.45
CA TYR A 150 3.64 -18.54 2.32
C TYR A 150 3.63 -20.06 2.50
N ALA A 151 4.19 -20.82 1.55
CA ALA A 151 4.26 -22.28 1.65
C ALA A 151 5.24 -22.75 2.74
N TYR A 152 6.13 -21.88 3.19
CA TYR A 152 7.09 -22.18 4.26
C TYR A 152 6.57 -21.81 5.64
N GLU A 153 5.45 -21.08 5.69
CA GLU A 153 4.84 -20.60 6.94
C GLU A 153 3.66 -21.49 7.40
N THR A 154 3.43 -22.60 6.70
CA THR A 154 2.33 -23.52 7.02
C THR A 154 2.64 -24.94 6.52
N ASP A 155 2.05 -25.94 7.19
CA ASP A 155 2.02 -27.32 6.72
C ASP A 155 0.70 -27.71 6.05
N LYS A 156 -0.24 -26.74 5.92
CA LYS A 156 -1.53 -26.95 5.24
C LYS A 156 -1.33 -27.13 3.73
N LYS A 157 -2.22 -27.91 3.10
CA LYS A 157 -2.24 -28.02 1.64
C LYS A 157 -2.55 -26.69 1.00
N ILE A 158 -1.81 -26.32 -0.04
CA ILE A 158 -1.98 -25.07 -0.76
C ILE A 158 -2.55 -25.34 -2.15
N PHE A 159 -3.65 -24.67 -2.47
CA PHE A 159 -4.19 -24.56 -3.83
C PHE A 159 -3.84 -23.18 -4.38
N ALA A 160 -3.11 -23.13 -5.48
CA ALA A 160 -2.62 -21.87 -6.02
C ALA A 160 -2.83 -21.75 -7.52
N GLU A 161 -3.14 -20.56 -8.01
CA GLU A 161 -3.19 -20.26 -9.45
C GLU A 161 -2.64 -18.87 -9.75
N ASP A 162 -1.96 -18.76 -10.90
CA ASP A 162 -1.39 -17.52 -11.42
C ASP A 162 -1.14 -17.64 -12.91
N GLN A 163 -1.10 -16.52 -13.62
CA GLN A 163 -0.84 -16.48 -15.07
C GLN A 163 0.62 -16.78 -15.44
N ASN A 164 1.54 -16.71 -14.49
CA ASN A 164 2.97 -16.82 -14.75
C ASN A 164 3.38 -18.30 -14.92
N ILE A 165 3.67 -18.69 -16.17
CA ILE A 165 4.11 -20.05 -16.48
C ILE A 165 5.41 -20.45 -15.75
N ARG A 166 6.28 -19.49 -15.40
CA ARG A 166 7.50 -19.76 -14.63
C ARG A 166 7.17 -20.21 -13.21
N SER A 167 6.09 -19.70 -12.63
CA SER A 167 5.61 -20.13 -11.31
C SER A 167 5.24 -21.62 -11.29
N ALA A 168 4.81 -22.21 -12.42
CA ALA A 168 4.56 -23.65 -12.51
C ALA A 168 5.85 -24.48 -12.35
N PHE A 169 6.94 -24.06 -12.95
CA PHE A 169 8.23 -24.72 -12.76
C PHE A 169 8.72 -24.59 -11.32
N ILE A 170 8.63 -23.39 -10.74
CA ILE A 170 9.07 -23.13 -9.37
C ILE A 170 8.19 -23.90 -8.37
N SER A 171 6.88 -23.99 -8.57
CA SER A 171 5.99 -24.75 -7.68
C SER A 171 6.32 -26.24 -7.64
N GLU A 172 6.66 -26.84 -8.79
CA GLU A 172 7.12 -28.22 -8.84
C GLU A 172 8.46 -28.40 -8.08
N LEU A 173 9.37 -27.43 -8.17
CA LEU A 173 10.61 -27.45 -7.40
C LEU A 173 10.33 -27.34 -5.89
N VAL A 174 9.46 -26.40 -5.45
CA VAL A 174 9.04 -26.21 -4.07
C VAL A 174 8.45 -27.52 -3.49
N LYS A 175 7.65 -28.21 -4.29
CA LYS A 175 7.05 -29.50 -3.94
C LYS A 175 8.10 -30.61 -3.81
N ILE A 176 8.97 -30.76 -4.82
CA ILE A 176 9.91 -31.89 -4.88
C ILE A 176 11.10 -31.68 -3.97
N VAL A 177 11.70 -30.49 -3.97
CA VAL A 177 12.96 -30.21 -3.26
C VAL A 177 12.70 -29.84 -1.80
N ASP A 178 11.70 -28.99 -1.53
CA ASP A 178 11.42 -28.47 -0.19
C ASP A 178 10.25 -29.19 0.50
N GLY A 179 9.63 -30.17 -0.19
CA GLY A 179 8.61 -31.06 0.40
C GLY A 179 7.29 -30.37 0.77
N LYS A 180 6.98 -29.23 0.13
CA LYS A 180 5.75 -28.46 0.43
C LYS A 180 4.56 -28.96 -0.40
N ASP A 181 3.40 -29.08 0.23
CA ASP A 181 2.18 -29.55 -0.46
C ASP A 181 1.50 -28.39 -1.19
N VAL A 182 1.97 -28.11 -2.41
CA VAL A 182 1.46 -27.06 -3.30
C VAL A 182 0.88 -27.68 -4.57
N GLU A 183 -0.41 -27.43 -4.82
CA GLU A 183 -1.09 -27.71 -6.08
C GLU A 183 -1.24 -26.40 -6.85
N PHE A 184 -0.41 -26.20 -7.88
CA PHE A 184 -0.34 -24.97 -8.65
C PHE A 184 -0.86 -25.16 -10.07
N ILE A 185 -1.67 -24.22 -10.55
CA ILE A 185 -2.21 -24.22 -11.91
C ILE A 185 -1.91 -22.89 -12.60
N VAL A 186 -1.41 -22.94 -13.83
CA VAL A 186 -1.22 -21.75 -14.67
C VAL A 186 -2.56 -21.31 -15.21
N ASN A 187 -3.08 -20.20 -14.74
CA ASN A 187 -4.36 -19.69 -15.18
C ASN A 187 -4.58 -18.22 -14.79
N ASP A 188 -5.44 -17.52 -15.56
CA ASP A 188 -5.98 -16.21 -15.15
C ASP A 188 -7.25 -16.41 -14.31
N ALA A 189 -7.10 -16.33 -13.01
CA ALA A 189 -8.20 -16.48 -12.08
C ALA A 189 -9.32 -15.44 -12.25
N LEU A 190 -9.02 -14.26 -12.80
CA LEU A 190 -10.06 -13.25 -13.09
C LEU A 190 -10.90 -13.61 -14.29
N ASP A 191 -10.30 -14.20 -15.32
CA ASP A 191 -11.01 -14.57 -16.55
C ASP A 191 -11.69 -15.94 -16.43
N THR A 192 -10.93 -16.97 -16.08
CA THR A 192 -11.40 -18.36 -16.05
C THR A 192 -10.90 -19.08 -14.80
N PRO A 193 -11.53 -18.91 -13.63
CA PRO A 193 -11.07 -19.55 -12.39
C PRO A 193 -11.04 -21.08 -12.54
N THR A 194 -9.96 -21.69 -12.04
CA THR A 194 -9.73 -23.13 -12.19
C THR A 194 -10.46 -23.96 -11.16
N PHE A 195 -10.48 -23.47 -9.90
CA PHE A 195 -11.05 -24.25 -8.81
C PHE A 195 -12.57 -24.12 -8.76
N ILE A 196 -13.22 -25.08 -9.42
CA ILE A 196 -14.68 -25.17 -9.53
C ILE A 196 -15.17 -26.29 -8.60
N ASN A 197 -16.43 -26.20 -8.14
CA ASN A 197 -17.04 -27.27 -7.37
C ASN A 197 -17.23 -28.51 -8.28
N PRO A 198 -16.63 -29.66 -7.96
CA PRO A 198 -16.70 -30.84 -8.80
C PRO A 198 -18.12 -31.41 -8.93
N ASP A 199 -18.96 -31.24 -7.90
CA ASP A 199 -20.35 -31.73 -7.88
C ASP A 199 -21.33 -30.73 -8.52
N ALA A 200 -20.92 -29.49 -8.67
CA ALA A 200 -21.71 -28.39 -9.24
C ALA A 200 -20.84 -27.46 -10.11
N PRO A 201 -20.53 -27.82 -11.37
CA PRO A 201 -19.58 -27.07 -12.21
C PRO A 201 -19.96 -25.61 -12.54
N HIS A 202 -21.17 -25.20 -12.19
CA HIS A 202 -21.63 -23.82 -12.28
C HIS A 202 -21.30 -22.98 -11.02
N LEU A 203 -20.71 -23.59 -9.98
CA LEU A 203 -20.29 -22.96 -8.75
C LEU A 203 -18.77 -23.07 -8.58
N LEU A 204 -18.20 -22.07 -7.92
CA LEU A 204 -16.79 -22.11 -7.51
C LEU A 204 -16.60 -23.04 -6.31
N LYS A 205 -15.44 -23.71 -6.25
CA LYS A 205 -14.99 -24.37 -5.04
C LYS A 205 -14.82 -23.33 -3.93
N GLN A 206 -15.36 -23.62 -2.76
CA GLN A 206 -15.24 -22.78 -1.58
C GLN A 206 -14.05 -23.23 -0.73
N PHE A 207 -13.32 -22.28 -0.16
CA PHE A 207 -12.21 -22.51 0.74
C PHE A 207 -12.46 -21.78 2.06
N GLU A 208 -12.16 -22.43 3.17
CA GLU A 208 -12.26 -21.82 4.50
C GLU A 208 -11.21 -20.72 4.68
N SER A 209 -10.02 -20.92 4.10
CA SER A 209 -8.91 -19.98 4.15
C SER A 209 -8.48 -19.53 2.75
N VAL A 210 -8.42 -18.22 2.55
CA VAL A 210 -7.91 -17.62 1.32
C VAL A 210 -6.85 -16.58 1.66
N LEU A 211 -5.65 -16.71 1.09
CA LEU A 211 -4.56 -15.74 1.21
C LEU A 211 -4.23 -15.18 -0.17
N SER A 212 -4.18 -13.87 -0.32
CA SER A 212 -3.99 -13.28 -1.64
C SER A 212 -3.03 -12.09 -1.63
N PHE A 213 -2.12 -12.09 -2.60
CA PHE A 213 -1.13 -11.05 -2.84
C PHE A 213 -1.23 -10.52 -4.28
N PRO A 214 -2.34 -9.86 -4.66
CA PRO A 214 -2.55 -9.43 -6.04
C PRO A 214 -1.47 -8.47 -6.52
N PRO A 215 -1.17 -8.42 -7.83
CA PRO A 215 -0.25 -7.45 -8.38
C PRO A 215 -0.77 -6.02 -8.20
N PHE A 216 0.05 -5.14 -7.60
CA PHE A 216 -0.35 -3.78 -7.23
C PHE A 216 -0.62 -2.88 -8.44
N GLY A 217 -1.76 -2.21 -8.44
CA GLY A 217 -2.09 -1.15 -9.41
C GLY A 217 -2.23 -1.66 -10.84
N LEU A 218 -2.48 -2.94 -11.04
CA LEU A 218 -2.74 -3.51 -12.36
C LEU A 218 -3.99 -2.86 -12.95
N ARG A 219 -3.89 -2.46 -14.22
CA ARG A 219 -5.00 -1.86 -14.95
C ARG A 219 -5.42 -2.76 -16.10
N GLY A 220 -6.71 -2.92 -16.28
CA GLY A 220 -7.29 -3.69 -17.35
C GLY A 220 -8.63 -3.11 -17.82
N LYS A 221 -9.06 -3.53 -19.00
CA LYS A 221 -10.39 -3.23 -19.56
C LYS A 221 -11.18 -4.54 -19.69
N GLN A 222 -11.20 -5.34 -18.65
CA GLN A 222 -11.93 -6.60 -18.66
C GLN A 222 -13.43 -6.33 -18.56
N ASP A 223 -14.21 -7.05 -19.38
CA ASP A 223 -15.67 -7.03 -19.32
C ASP A 223 -16.15 -8.17 -18.41
N PHE A 224 -16.32 -7.86 -17.15
CA PHE A 224 -16.79 -8.80 -16.15
C PHE A 224 -18.30 -9.10 -16.23
N SER A 225 -19.05 -8.46 -17.14
CA SER A 225 -20.49 -8.68 -17.29
C SER A 225 -20.83 -10.12 -17.74
N LYS A 226 -19.85 -10.83 -18.30
CA LYS A 226 -19.96 -12.20 -18.79
C LYS A 226 -19.44 -13.26 -17.81
N ASP A 227 -19.07 -12.84 -16.59
CA ASP A 227 -18.58 -13.78 -15.59
C ASP A 227 -19.66 -14.82 -15.22
N LYS A 228 -19.37 -16.08 -15.51
CA LYS A 228 -20.31 -17.21 -15.32
C LYS A 228 -20.65 -17.45 -13.85
N PHE A 229 -19.80 -17.03 -12.94
CA PHE A 229 -19.92 -17.24 -11.51
C PHE A 229 -20.50 -16.03 -10.77
N ASN A 230 -20.81 -14.94 -11.50
CA ASN A 230 -21.37 -13.71 -10.95
C ASN A 230 -20.54 -13.14 -9.77
N ARG A 231 -19.21 -13.20 -9.89
CA ARG A 231 -18.26 -12.77 -8.85
C ARG A 231 -18.24 -11.25 -8.68
N PHE A 232 -18.28 -10.51 -9.79
CA PHE A 232 -17.97 -9.10 -9.86
C PHE A 232 -19.25 -8.25 -9.74
N LYS A 233 -19.43 -7.61 -8.60
CA LYS A 233 -20.59 -6.74 -8.32
C LYS A 233 -20.30 -5.28 -8.68
N ILE A 234 -19.03 -4.88 -8.68
CA ILE A 234 -18.59 -3.52 -8.92
C ILE A 234 -17.81 -3.45 -10.24
N GLN A 235 -18.49 -3.13 -11.31
CA GLN A 235 -17.94 -3.09 -12.67
C GLN A 235 -17.55 -1.66 -13.08
N ARG A 236 -16.74 -0.99 -12.26
CA ARG A 236 -16.32 0.40 -12.51
C ARG A 236 -14.80 0.55 -12.41
N GLY A 237 -14.27 1.42 -13.27
CA GLY A 237 -12.84 1.76 -13.24
C GLY A 237 -11.97 0.83 -14.08
N THR A 238 -10.69 1.14 -14.11
CA THR A 238 -9.67 0.36 -14.83
C THR A 238 -8.66 -0.30 -13.87
N ASN A 239 -8.71 0.02 -12.58
CA ASN A 239 -7.90 -0.62 -11.56
C ASN A 239 -8.52 -1.97 -11.17
N LEU A 240 -7.74 -3.03 -11.22
CA LEU A 240 -8.20 -4.38 -10.95
C LEU A 240 -8.15 -4.79 -9.46
N ASP A 241 -7.71 -3.91 -8.56
CA ASP A 241 -7.62 -4.22 -7.12
C ASP A 241 -8.97 -4.72 -6.56
N VAL A 242 -10.10 -4.07 -6.96
CA VAL A 242 -11.45 -4.50 -6.56
C VAL A 242 -11.81 -5.87 -7.15
N ALA A 243 -11.51 -6.11 -8.43
CA ALA A 243 -11.81 -7.38 -9.07
C ALA A 243 -11.03 -8.55 -8.44
N HIS A 244 -9.74 -8.34 -8.12
CA HIS A 244 -8.96 -9.32 -7.37
C HIS A 244 -9.62 -9.65 -6.02
N PHE A 245 -10.06 -8.63 -5.29
CA PHE A 245 -10.69 -8.85 -4.00
C PHE A 245 -12.07 -9.50 -4.11
N GLU A 246 -12.88 -9.13 -5.11
CA GLU A 246 -14.18 -9.77 -5.37
C GLU A 246 -14.02 -11.26 -5.71
N HIS A 247 -12.97 -11.62 -6.46
CA HIS A 247 -12.65 -13.03 -6.73
C HIS A 247 -12.31 -13.78 -5.44
N VAL A 248 -11.47 -13.20 -4.58
CA VAL A 248 -11.14 -13.77 -3.25
C VAL A 248 -12.41 -14.01 -2.45
N LEU A 249 -13.30 -13.00 -2.36
CA LEU A 249 -14.56 -13.13 -1.62
C LEU A 249 -15.49 -14.21 -2.21
N ALA A 250 -15.47 -14.40 -3.54
CA ALA A 250 -16.31 -15.39 -4.20
C ALA A 250 -15.89 -16.84 -3.90
N GLN A 251 -14.62 -17.09 -3.59
CA GLN A 251 -14.10 -18.43 -3.26
C GLN A 251 -13.80 -18.64 -1.76
N CYS A 252 -14.01 -17.61 -0.94
CA CYS A 252 -13.87 -17.69 0.51
C CYS A 252 -15.23 -17.95 1.17
N ASN A 253 -15.34 -18.93 2.06
CA ASN A 253 -16.52 -19.14 2.87
C ASN A 253 -16.33 -18.79 4.36
N GLU A 254 -15.09 -18.64 4.84
CA GLU A 254 -14.81 -18.29 6.24
C GLU A 254 -13.87 -17.09 6.34
N LYS A 255 -12.58 -17.25 6.11
CA LYS A 255 -11.59 -16.22 6.38
C LYS A 255 -10.69 -15.93 5.18
N ALA A 256 -10.46 -14.65 4.89
CA ALA A 256 -9.52 -14.25 3.86
C ALA A 256 -8.59 -13.12 4.33
N VAL A 257 -7.36 -13.15 3.86
CA VAL A 257 -6.35 -12.11 4.07
C VAL A 257 -5.86 -11.63 2.72
N VAL A 258 -6.04 -10.35 2.43
CA VAL A 258 -5.69 -9.74 1.14
C VAL A 258 -4.74 -8.58 1.34
N LEU A 259 -3.60 -8.60 0.66
CA LEU A 259 -2.62 -7.51 0.68
C LEU A 259 -2.83 -6.60 -0.53
N LEU A 260 -3.12 -5.32 -0.30
CA LEU A 260 -3.34 -4.33 -1.34
C LEU A 260 -2.54 -3.04 -1.08
N PRO A 261 -2.35 -2.18 -2.10
CA PRO A 261 -1.77 -0.85 -1.89
C PRO A 261 -2.61 -0.03 -0.90
N VAL A 262 -1.95 0.74 -0.03
CA VAL A 262 -2.62 1.60 0.97
C VAL A 262 -3.70 2.50 0.36
N GLY A 263 -3.56 2.89 -0.91
CA GLY A 263 -4.57 3.68 -1.62
C GLY A 263 -5.96 3.05 -1.67
N PHE A 264 -6.07 1.73 -1.58
CA PHE A 264 -7.34 1.03 -1.50
C PHE A 264 -8.17 1.45 -0.28
N SER A 265 -7.52 1.85 0.80
CA SER A 265 -8.17 2.29 2.05
C SER A 265 -8.96 3.60 1.90
N TYR A 266 -8.64 4.47 0.91
CA TYR A 266 -9.23 5.81 0.83
C TYR A 266 -9.59 6.29 -0.58
N ARG A 267 -9.18 5.61 -1.66
CA ARG A 267 -9.53 6.04 -3.03
C ARG A 267 -11.04 6.05 -3.22
N MET A 268 -11.50 7.04 -3.98
CA MET A 268 -12.89 7.13 -4.40
C MET A 268 -13.15 6.26 -5.64
N GLY A 269 -14.41 5.97 -5.92
CA GLY A 269 -14.82 5.21 -7.10
C GLY A 269 -15.17 3.77 -6.80
N ALA A 270 -14.57 2.81 -7.51
CA ALA A 270 -14.84 1.38 -7.31
C ALA A 270 -14.43 0.90 -5.92
N GLU A 271 -13.26 1.34 -5.45
CA GLU A 271 -12.74 0.99 -4.12
C GLU A 271 -13.64 1.52 -3.00
N ASP A 272 -14.22 2.71 -3.17
CA ASP A 272 -15.16 3.29 -2.20
C ASP A 272 -16.43 2.43 -2.08
N LEU A 273 -17.06 2.09 -3.21
CA LEU A 273 -18.24 1.22 -3.24
C LEU A 273 -17.94 -0.17 -2.63
N PHE A 274 -16.73 -0.66 -2.84
CA PHE A 274 -16.33 -1.95 -2.30
C PHE A 274 -16.12 -1.88 -0.77
N ARG A 275 -15.51 -0.83 -0.25
CA ARG A 275 -15.40 -0.62 1.20
C ARG A 275 -16.78 -0.49 1.86
N GLN A 276 -17.70 0.23 1.24
CA GLN A 276 -19.10 0.27 1.69
C GLN A 276 -19.70 -1.12 1.80
N ARG A 277 -19.47 -1.96 0.79
CA ARG A 277 -19.93 -3.36 0.81
C ARG A 277 -19.33 -4.14 1.97
N LEU A 278 -17.99 -4.09 2.19
CA LEU A 278 -17.32 -4.81 3.27
C LEU A 278 -17.88 -4.47 4.65
N ILE A 279 -18.17 -3.19 4.89
CA ILE A 279 -18.71 -2.69 6.16
C ILE A 279 -20.20 -3.05 6.30
N ASN A 280 -21.01 -2.86 5.26
CA ASN A 280 -22.45 -3.13 5.30
C ASN A 280 -22.74 -4.64 5.40
N GLU A 281 -21.93 -5.49 4.78
CA GLU A 281 -22.01 -6.96 4.93
C GLU A 281 -21.40 -7.44 6.25
N ASN A 282 -20.78 -6.55 7.04
CA ASN A 282 -20.12 -6.83 8.33
C ASN A 282 -19.05 -7.93 8.26
N ILE A 283 -18.28 -7.98 7.19
CA ILE A 283 -17.27 -9.02 6.97
C ILE A 283 -15.81 -8.56 7.15
N LEU A 284 -15.57 -7.26 7.24
CA LEU A 284 -14.22 -6.73 7.49
C LEU A 284 -13.89 -6.87 8.98
N GLU A 285 -12.84 -7.62 9.31
CA GLU A 285 -12.39 -7.88 10.68
C GLU A 285 -11.27 -6.95 11.11
N ALA A 286 -10.24 -6.80 10.25
CA ALA A 286 -9.11 -5.92 10.56
C ALA A 286 -8.54 -5.25 9.32
N VAL A 287 -7.88 -4.10 9.54
CA VAL A 287 -7.08 -3.34 8.58
C VAL A 287 -5.70 -3.10 9.19
N ILE A 288 -4.64 -3.63 8.57
CA ILE A 288 -3.29 -3.59 9.12
C ILE A 288 -2.36 -2.94 8.12
N GLN A 289 -1.94 -1.70 8.40
CA GLN A 289 -1.05 -0.96 7.52
C GLN A 289 0.41 -1.28 7.79
N LEU A 290 1.11 -1.68 6.73
CA LEU A 290 2.53 -2.02 6.77
C LEU A 290 3.41 -0.78 6.54
N PRO A 291 4.65 -0.75 7.04
CA PRO A 291 5.61 0.32 6.76
C PRO A 291 5.99 0.37 5.27
N PRO A 292 6.45 1.52 4.76
CA PRO A 292 6.97 1.64 3.40
C PRO A 292 8.27 0.82 3.21
N ASN A 293 8.63 0.54 1.94
CA ASN A 293 9.88 -0.16 1.57
C ASN A 293 10.02 -1.60 2.08
N LEU A 294 8.92 -2.28 2.34
CA LEU A 294 8.90 -3.73 2.62
C LEU A 294 9.04 -4.57 1.34
N HIS A 295 8.58 -4.07 0.21
CA HIS A 295 8.64 -4.76 -1.06
C HIS A 295 9.95 -4.43 -1.79
N SER A 296 10.64 -5.44 -2.31
CA SER A 296 11.94 -5.26 -2.99
C SER A 296 11.86 -4.39 -4.25
N ALA A 297 10.72 -4.37 -4.92
CA ALA A 297 10.53 -3.71 -6.22
C ALA A 297 9.82 -2.35 -6.14
N THR A 298 9.22 -1.99 -5.00
CA THR A 298 8.45 -0.75 -4.85
C THR A 298 8.50 -0.19 -3.44
N SER A 299 8.44 1.14 -3.32
CA SER A 299 8.26 1.84 -2.05
C SER A 299 6.78 2.05 -1.67
N ILE A 300 5.84 1.49 -2.43
CA ILE A 300 4.41 1.63 -2.17
C ILE A 300 4.09 0.96 -0.84
N GLU A 301 3.44 1.71 0.05
CA GLU A 301 2.89 1.14 1.27
C GLU A 301 1.71 0.23 0.95
N SER A 302 1.61 -0.84 1.70
CA SER A 302 0.56 -1.84 1.57
C SER A 302 -0.20 -2.05 2.86
N THR A 303 -1.37 -2.62 2.74
CA THR A 303 -2.31 -2.84 3.84
C THR A 303 -2.90 -4.24 3.71
N PHE A 304 -2.90 -5.00 4.80
CA PHE A 304 -3.70 -6.21 4.90
C PHE A 304 -5.15 -5.86 5.25
N PHE A 305 -6.05 -6.47 4.52
CA PHE A 305 -7.47 -6.51 4.80
C PHE A 305 -7.83 -7.91 5.24
N VAL A 306 -8.25 -8.06 6.49
CA VAL A 306 -8.66 -9.34 7.05
C VAL A 306 -10.17 -9.44 7.01
N ILE A 307 -10.66 -10.43 6.30
CA ILE A 307 -12.07 -10.75 6.13
C ILE A 307 -12.43 -11.93 7.03
N ASN A 308 -13.54 -11.83 7.70
CA ASN A 308 -14.15 -12.91 8.45
C ASN A 308 -15.66 -12.93 8.16
N LYS A 309 -16.11 -13.90 7.39
CA LYS A 309 -17.54 -14.06 7.03
C LYS A 309 -18.42 -14.59 8.17
N GLN A 310 -17.77 -15.07 9.24
CA GLN A 310 -18.45 -15.55 10.45
C GLN A 310 -18.39 -14.53 11.60
N LYS A 311 -17.98 -13.29 11.31
CA LYS A 311 -17.82 -12.21 12.28
C LYS A 311 -19.14 -11.88 12.98
N LEU A 312 -19.14 -11.91 14.31
CA LEU A 312 -20.31 -11.65 15.15
C LEU A 312 -20.39 -10.22 15.67
N THR A 313 -19.26 -9.50 15.69
CA THR A 313 -19.19 -8.11 16.19
C THR A 313 -19.34 -7.12 15.05
N ASN A 314 -19.83 -5.91 15.33
CA ASN A 314 -19.85 -4.80 14.39
C ASN A 314 -18.59 -3.90 14.49
N LYS A 315 -17.45 -4.48 14.91
CA LYS A 315 -16.20 -3.76 15.15
C LYS A 315 -15.14 -4.18 14.15
N VAL A 316 -14.29 -3.25 13.76
CA VAL A 316 -13.10 -3.47 12.91
C VAL A 316 -11.87 -3.03 13.68
N LEU A 317 -10.84 -3.87 13.70
CA LEU A 317 -9.56 -3.54 14.31
C LEU A 317 -8.65 -2.85 13.27
N PHE A 318 -8.05 -1.74 13.66
CA PHE A 318 -7.07 -0.99 12.87
C PHE A 318 -5.70 -1.08 13.54
N ILE A 319 -4.66 -1.50 12.79
CA ILE A 319 -3.29 -1.60 13.32
C ILE A 319 -2.33 -0.82 12.40
N ASN A 320 -1.54 0.08 12.99
CA ASN A 320 -0.52 0.87 12.33
C ASN A 320 0.88 0.31 12.65
N LEU A 321 1.51 -0.38 11.70
CA LEU A 321 2.84 -0.93 11.86
C LEU A 321 3.97 0.00 11.36
N LYS A 322 3.67 1.27 11.09
CA LYS A 322 4.68 2.26 10.68
C LYS A 322 5.59 2.73 11.81
N ASP A 323 5.26 2.42 13.06
CA ASP A 323 6.08 2.78 14.21
C ASP A 323 7.38 1.95 14.26
N GLU A 324 8.51 2.60 14.51
CA GLU A 324 9.85 1.98 14.52
C GLU A 324 10.02 0.90 15.61
N GLN A 325 9.09 0.78 16.56
CA GLN A 325 9.12 -0.33 17.50
C GLN A 325 8.90 -1.71 16.84
N PHE A 326 8.16 -1.77 15.72
CA PHE A 326 7.84 -3.01 15.02
C PHE A 326 8.92 -3.47 14.05
N PHE A 327 9.77 -2.57 13.57
CA PHE A 327 10.75 -2.92 12.55
C PHE A 327 12.12 -2.31 12.81
N LYS A 328 13.12 -2.82 12.12
CA LYS A 328 14.47 -2.26 12.01
C LYS A 328 14.85 -2.10 10.53
N LYS A 329 15.73 -1.14 10.27
CA LYS A 329 16.31 -0.96 8.93
C LYS A 329 17.52 -1.88 8.78
N ASP A 330 17.55 -2.66 7.71
CA ASP A 330 18.71 -3.42 7.26
C ASP A 330 19.13 -2.91 5.87
N GLY A 331 20.01 -1.92 5.85
CA GLY A 331 20.32 -1.16 4.65
C GLY A 331 19.11 -0.39 4.12
N ARG A 332 18.62 -0.76 2.93
CA ARG A 332 17.40 -0.20 2.34
C ARG A 332 16.14 -1.02 2.65
N LYS A 333 16.31 -2.21 3.21
CA LYS A 333 15.19 -3.10 3.56
C LYS A 333 14.70 -2.81 4.97
N ILE A 334 13.44 -3.07 5.17
CA ILE A 334 12.79 -3.10 6.48
C ILE A 334 12.56 -4.55 6.86
N VAL A 335 12.86 -4.87 8.12
CA VAL A 335 12.68 -6.21 8.69
C VAL A 335 11.89 -6.06 9.98
N PHE A 336 10.80 -6.81 10.13
CA PHE A 336 10.05 -6.84 11.38
C PHE A 336 10.89 -7.43 12.51
N LYS A 337 10.78 -6.85 13.68
CA LYS A 337 11.52 -7.30 14.89
C LYS A 337 10.87 -8.51 15.53
N ASP A 338 9.53 -8.54 15.53
CA ASP A 338 8.72 -9.52 16.24
C ASP A 338 7.35 -9.61 15.58
N VAL A 339 7.12 -10.66 14.82
CA VAL A 339 5.85 -10.93 14.15
C VAL A 339 4.80 -11.40 15.16
N ASP A 340 5.19 -12.17 16.18
CA ASP A 340 4.26 -12.71 17.16
C ASP A 340 3.58 -11.60 17.98
N LYS A 341 4.31 -10.51 18.27
CA LYS A 341 3.73 -9.32 18.90
C LYS A 341 2.64 -8.67 18.04
N ILE A 342 2.80 -8.68 16.71
CA ILE A 342 1.79 -8.14 15.78
C ILE A 342 0.53 -9.01 15.82
N ILE A 343 0.73 -10.33 15.84
CA ILE A 343 -0.37 -11.29 15.89
C ILE A 343 -1.10 -11.24 17.23
N ASP A 344 -0.38 -11.09 18.34
CA ASP A 344 -0.99 -10.91 19.68
C ASP A 344 -1.92 -9.68 19.73
N ILE A 345 -1.50 -8.54 19.14
CA ILE A 345 -2.36 -7.36 19.03
C ILE A 345 -3.64 -7.67 18.24
N TYR A 346 -3.50 -8.43 17.15
CA TYR A 346 -4.62 -8.79 16.29
C TYR A 346 -5.59 -9.77 16.98
N GLU A 347 -5.09 -10.88 17.52
CA GLU A 347 -5.90 -11.94 18.14
C GLU A 347 -6.68 -11.46 19.36
N ASN A 348 -6.02 -10.64 20.19
CA ASN A 348 -6.61 -10.12 21.43
C ASN A 348 -7.30 -8.76 21.23
N SER A 349 -7.34 -8.23 20.00
CA SER A 349 -7.91 -6.91 19.67
C SER A 349 -7.43 -5.81 20.63
N ILE A 350 -6.10 -5.79 20.91
CA ILE A 350 -5.50 -4.89 21.88
C ILE A 350 -5.49 -3.47 21.33
N GLU A 351 -6.06 -2.52 22.08
CA GLU A 351 -5.96 -1.10 21.75
C GLU A 351 -4.72 -0.49 22.39
N ILE A 352 -3.87 0.11 21.57
CA ILE A 352 -2.61 0.74 21.98
C ILE A 352 -2.53 2.12 21.32
N ASP A 353 -2.20 3.14 22.10
CA ASP A 353 -2.09 4.51 21.64
C ASP A 353 -1.16 4.65 20.43
N ASN A 354 -1.58 5.35 19.39
CA ASN A 354 -0.90 5.51 18.09
C ASN A 354 -0.60 4.21 17.31
N ILE A 355 -1.01 3.04 17.80
CA ILE A 355 -0.66 1.74 17.19
C ILE A 355 -1.89 0.98 16.77
N SER A 356 -2.89 0.84 17.63
CA SER A 356 -4.08 0.07 17.32
C SER A 356 -5.33 0.65 17.97
N ALA A 357 -6.44 0.55 17.26
CA ALA A 357 -7.74 1.01 17.73
C ALA A 357 -8.86 0.16 17.14
N VAL A 358 -9.97 0.09 17.86
CA VAL A 358 -11.18 -0.58 17.40
C VAL A 358 -12.23 0.47 17.03
N ALA A 359 -12.86 0.33 15.86
CA ALA A 359 -13.93 1.21 15.41
C ALA A 359 -15.18 0.40 15.06
N THR A 360 -16.37 0.94 15.36
CA THR A 360 -17.65 0.33 14.96
C THR A 360 -17.95 0.61 13.49
N ASN A 361 -18.72 -0.25 12.85
CA ASN A 361 -19.17 -0.05 11.48
C ASN A 361 -19.90 1.30 11.29
N ASP A 362 -20.70 1.73 12.27
CA ASP A 362 -21.40 3.03 12.23
C ASP A 362 -20.41 4.20 12.23
N TYR A 363 -19.35 4.11 13.03
CA TYR A 363 -18.30 5.13 13.04
C TYR A 363 -17.52 5.17 11.71
N ILE A 364 -17.26 3.99 11.11
CA ILE A 364 -16.62 3.90 9.79
C ILE A 364 -17.55 4.48 8.70
N GLN A 365 -18.85 4.21 8.77
CA GLN A 365 -19.84 4.79 7.88
C GLN A 365 -19.88 6.32 7.99
N GLY A 366 -19.89 6.85 9.21
CA GLY A 366 -19.79 8.30 9.48
C GLY A 366 -18.52 8.94 8.89
N ASN A 367 -17.42 8.18 8.83
CA ASN A 367 -16.18 8.54 8.16
C ASN A 367 -16.18 8.25 6.64
N SER A 368 -17.34 8.20 6.00
CA SER A 368 -17.49 7.96 4.55
C SER A 368 -16.85 6.66 4.09
N TYR A 369 -16.91 5.61 4.91
CA TYR A 369 -16.32 4.30 4.65
C TYR A 369 -14.81 4.33 4.33
N SER A 370 -14.12 5.38 4.72
CA SER A 370 -12.66 5.43 4.63
C SER A 370 -12.06 4.44 5.63
N LEU A 371 -11.09 3.65 5.18
CA LEU A 371 -10.34 2.71 6.02
C LEU A 371 -8.89 3.20 6.24
N ALA A 372 -8.63 4.50 6.02
CA ALA A 372 -7.33 5.10 6.29
C ALA A 372 -7.01 5.01 7.79
N ILE A 373 -5.89 4.39 8.12
CA ILE A 373 -5.46 4.13 9.50
C ILE A 373 -5.44 5.40 10.36
N ASP A 374 -4.95 6.50 9.81
CA ASP A 374 -4.76 7.76 10.52
C ASP A 374 -6.09 8.41 11.00
N ARG A 375 -7.25 7.85 10.60
CA ARG A 375 -8.57 8.27 11.10
C ARG A 375 -8.98 7.57 12.39
N TYR A 376 -8.42 6.41 12.66
CA TYR A 376 -8.83 5.55 13.78
C TYR A 376 -7.72 5.39 14.81
N VAL A 377 -6.49 5.23 14.35
CA VAL A 377 -5.31 5.07 15.19
C VAL A 377 -4.70 6.44 15.43
N VAL A 378 -5.19 7.11 16.45
CA VAL A 378 -4.78 8.48 16.83
C VAL A 378 -4.22 8.49 18.25
N SER A 379 -3.49 9.56 18.61
CA SER A 379 -2.96 9.71 19.95
C SER A 379 -4.08 9.90 20.99
N LYS A 380 -3.74 9.66 22.25
CA LYS A 380 -4.66 9.92 23.37
C LYS A 380 -5.12 11.37 23.38
N GLU A 381 -4.20 12.30 23.17
CA GLU A 381 -4.51 13.73 23.10
C GLU A 381 -5.50 14.03 21.96
N ALA A 382 -5.34 13.39 20.79
CA ALA A 382 -6.27 13.57 19.69
C ALA A 382 -7.66 12.98 19.99
N LYS A 383 -7.74 11.86 20.73
CA LYS A 383 -9.03 11.31 21.22
C LYS A 383 -9.71 12.28 22.19
N GLU A 384 -8.99 12.82 23.16
CA GLU A 384 -9.50 13.82 24.09
C GLU A 384 -10.03 15.06 23.34
N LEU A 385 -9.34 15.54 22.31
CA LEU A 385 -9.82 16.64 21.46
C LEU A 385 -11.10 16.29 20.69
N GLN A 386 -11.23 15.06 20.20
CA GLN A 386 -12.47 14.58 19.58
C GLN A 386 -13.63 14.50 20.56
N GLU A 387 -13.39 14.07 21.79
CA GLU A 387 -14.40 14.06 22.85
C GLU A 387 -14.89 15.48 23.16
N VAL A 388 -13.99 16.46 23.23
CA VAL A 388 -14.37 17.87 23.38
C VAL A 388 -15.26 18.31 22.22
N LEU A 389 -14.88 18.03 20.96
CA LEU A 389 -15.70 18.38 19.80
C LEU A 389 -17.08 17.70 19.82
N SER A 390 -17.15 16.45 20.27
CA SER A 390 -18.41 15.69 20.34
C SER A 390 -19.43 16.29 21.32
N SER A 391 -18.99 17.16 22.23
CA SER A 391 -19.87 17.89 23.16
C SER A 391 -20.57 19.10 22.51
N TYR A 392 -20.18 19.46 21.28
CA TYR A 392 -20.78 20.55 20.51
C TYR A 392 -21.76 20.00 19.46
N GLU A 393 -22.80 20.77 19.16
CA GLU A 393 -23.51 20.63 17.91
C GLU A 393 -22.60 21.05 16.76
N THR A 394 -22.56 20.29 15.67
CA THR A 394 -21.67 20.55 14.55
C THR A 394 -22.44 20.67 13.23
N VAL A 395 -21.84 21.33 12.26
CA VAL A 395 -22.36 21.49 10.90
C VAL A 395 -21.24 21.16 9.89
N GLU A 396 -21.59 20.54 8.76
CA GLU A 396 -20.61 20.29 7.71
C GLU A 396 -20.13 21.61 7.10
N LEU A 397 -18.80 21.74 6.88
CA LEU A 397 -18.22 22.96 6.33
C LEU A 397 -18.86 23.40 5.00
N GLN A 398 -19.26 22.42 4.14
CA GLN A 398 -19.94 22.73 2.88
C GLN A 398 -21.33 23.38 3.02
N GLU A 399 -21.95 23.30 4.19
CA GLU A 399 -23.24 23.93 4.45
C GLU A 399 -23.10 25.41 4.77
N ILE A 400 -21.95 25.82 5.30
CA ILE A 400 -21.68 27.20 5.74
C ILE A 400 -20.70 27.96 4.85
N ALA A 401 -19.99 27.26 3.95
CA ALA A 401 -18.93 27.86 3.11
C ALA A 401 -18.91 27.29 1.70
N GLU A 402 -18.47 28.11 0.75
CA GLU A 402 -18.08 27.66 -0.57
C GLU A 402 -16.62 27.22 -0.56
N ILE A 403 -16.35 25.96 -0.93
CA ILE A 403 -14.99 25.40 -0.98
C ILE A 403 -14.55 25.30 -2.44
N ARG A 404 -13.48 26.00 -2.78
CA ARG A 404 -12.94 26.07 -4.14
C ARG A 404 -11.53 25.48 -4.19
N ARG A 405 -11.30 24.65 -5.20
CA ARG A 405 -9.96 24.18 -5.53
C ARG A 405 -9.21 25.25 -6.29
N SER A 406 -8.00 25.60 -5.85
CA SER A 406 -7.15 26.53 -6.58
C SER A 406 -6.72 25.97 -7.94
N GLN A 407 -6.64 26.82 -8.95
CA GLN A 407 -6.19 26.47 -10.29
C GLN A 407 -4.71 26.83 -10.47
N LEU A 408 -4.01 26.05 -11.30
CA LEU A 408 -2.65 26.41 -11.73
C LEU A 408 -2.74 27.57 -12.75
N PHE A 409 -2.09 28.67 -12.41
CA PHE A 409 -1.80 29.75 -13.35
C PHE A 409 -0.31 29.68 -13.72
N LYS A 410 -0.04 29.51 -15.01
CA LYS A 410 1.33 29.54 -15.52
C LYS A 410 1.79 30.97 -15.68
N ASP A 411 3.08 31.22 -15.42
CA ASP A 411 3.69 32.49 -15.79
C ASP A 411 3.92 32.50 -17.31
N GLU A 412 3.24 33.39 -18.01
CA GLU A 412 3.31 33.51 -19.47
C GLU A 412 4.25 34.65 -19.91
N GLY A 413 4.85 35.35 -18.94
CA GLY A 413 5.78 36.45 -19.20
C GLY A 413 5.14 37.75 -19.67
N ASP A 414 3.84 37.76 -19.94
CA ASP A 414 3.07 38.92 -20.39
C ASP A 414 1.68 38.97 -19.77
N GLY A 415 0.98 40.10 -19.94
CA GLY A 415 -0.41 40.28 -19.52
C GLY A 415 -0.57 40.76 -18.08
N LYS A 416 -1.68 40.38 -17.44
CA LYS A 416 -2.03 40.83 -16.09
C LYS A 416 -1.06 40.30 -15.06
N GLU A 417 -0.48 41.18 -14.25
CA GLU A 417 0.33 40.85 -13.10
C GLU A 417 -0.56 40.39 -11.92
N VAL A 418 -0.20 39.27 -11.30
CA VAL A 418 -0.89 38.70 -10.15
C VAL A 418 0.12 38.10 -9.18
N TYR A 419 -0.16 38.13 -7.90
CA TYR A 419 0.62 37.43 -6.88
C TYR A 419 0.01 36.08 -6.57
N GLU A 420 0.81 35.02 -6.54
CA GLU A 420 0.38 33.67 -6.15
C GLU A 420 0.91 33.35 -4.76
N LEU A 421 -0.01 33.27 -3.78
CA LEU A 421 0.29 32.85 -2.40
C LEU A 421 0.44 31.32 -2.32
N SER A 422 1.58 30.88 -1.84
CA SER A 422 1.84 29.49 -1.49
C SER A 422 1.79 29.31 0.03
N PRO A 423 1.71 28.07 0.58
CA PRO A 423 1.69 27.85 2.03
C PRO A 423 2.92 28.38 2.77
N SER A 424 4.04 28.66 2.09
CA SER A 424 5.20 29.33 2.69
C SER A 424 4.95 30.81 2.99
N ASP A 425 4.04 31.43 2.25
CA ASP A 425 3.73 32.87 2.34
C ASP A 425 2.63 33.16 3.40
N PHE A 426 2.00 32.09 3.93
CA PHE A 426 0.98 32.23 4.97
C PHE A 426 1.58 32.81 6.25
N ARG A 427 1.00 33.91 6.72
CA ARG A 427 1.37 34.51 7.99
C ARG A 427 1.08 33.55 9.14
N LYS A 428 1.96 33.47 10.10
CA LYS A 428 1.80 32.54 11.23
C LYS A 428 0.57 32.85 12.09
N ALA A 429 0.15 34.12 12.14
CA ALA A 429 -1.00 34.56 12.90
C ALA A 429 -1.60 35.84 12.29
N GLY A 430 -2.91 36.04 12.47
CA GLY A 430 -3.65 37.17 11.91
C GLY A 430 -3.78 37.12 10.39
N PHE A 431 -4.12 38.26 9.81
CA PHE A 431 -4.34 38.38 8.38
C PHE A 431 -3.07 38.26 7.55
N THR A 432 -3.14 37.48 6.46
CA THR A 432 -2.13 37.48 5.40
C THR A 432 -2.47 38.54 4.38
N LYS A 433 -1.60 39.56 4.24
CA LYS A 433 -1.84 40.79 3.45
C LYS A 433 -1.10 40.78 2.12
N GLU A 434 0.17 40.42 2.16
CA GLU A 434 1.12 40.61 1.08
C GLU A 434 2.02 39.38 0.97
N GLY A 435 2.67 39.25 -0.16
CA GLY A 435 3.63 38.17 -0.43
C GLY A 435 3.21 37.31 -1.61
N GLY A 436 4.03 36.28 -1.86
CA GLY A 436 3.81 35.37 -2.95
C GLY A 436 4.66 35.68 -4.20
N LYS A 437 4.58 34.78 -5.15
CA LYS A 437 5.32 34.87 -6.42
C LYS A 437 4.56 35.72 -7.42
N LEU A 438 5.20 36.79 -7.92
CA LEU A 438 4.66 37.56 -9.05
C LEU A 438 4.62 36.71 -10.33
N LYS A 439 3.49 36.72 -11.03
CA LYS A 439 3.25 36.06 -12.31
C LYS A 439 2.53 36.98 -13.29
N LYS A 440 2.78 36.80 -14.59
CA LYS A 440 2.06 37.43 -15.67
C LYS A 440 1.18 36.39 -16.39
N ILE A 441 -0.13 36.53 -16.29
CA ILE A 441 -1.08 35.47 -16.67
C ILE A 441 -1.75 35.62 -18.03
N GLY A 442 -1.26 36.50 -18.91
CA GLY A 442 -1.59 36.66 -20.31
C GLY A 442 -2.97 36.14 -20.74
N LYS A 443 -2.98 35.02 -21.46
CA LYS A 443 -4.21 34.37 -21.98
C LYS A 443 -5.13 33.80 -20.89
N GLN A 444 -4.62 33.62 -19.68
CA GLN A 444 -5.39 33.09 -18.54
C GLN A 444 -6.10 34.17 -17.74
N SER A 445 -5.91 35.44 -18.09
CA SER A 445 -6.50 36.59 -17.37
C SER A 445 -8.03 36.55 -17.30
N SER A 446 -8.71 35.92 -18.27
CA SER A 446 -10.16 35.73 -18.25
C SER A 446 -10.67 34.86 -17.10
N LYS A 447 -9.81 33.93 -16.59
CA LYS A 447 -10.14 33.07 -15.46
C LYS A 447 -9.86 33.72 -14.10
N TYR A 448 -9.09 34.79 -14.07
CA TYR A 448 -8.65 35.44 -12.84
C TYR A 448 -9.84 35.82 -11.95
N GLU A 449 -10.90 36.44 -12.49
CA GLU A 449 -12.06 36.88 -11.71
C GLU A 449 -12.76 35.75 -10.94
N THR A 450 -12.69 34.51 -11.47
CA THR A 450 -13.25 33.34 -10.81
C THR A 450 -12.39 32.86 -9.62
N TYR A 451 -11.07 33.01 -9.71
CA TYR A 451 -10.12 32.42 -8.77
C TYR A 451 -9.43 33.44 -7.87
N LYS A 452 -9.67 34.75 -8.08
CA LYS A 452 -9.09 35.79 -7.23
C LYS A 452 -9.52 35.63 -5.78
N LEU A 453 -8.58 35.83 -4.88
CA LEU A 453 -8.86 35.87 -3.45
C LEU A 453 -9.64 37.13 -3.09
N GLN A 454 -10.43 37.02 -2.04
CA GLN A 454 -11.23 38.11 -1.46
C GLN A 454 -10.87 38.24 0.04
N ALA A 455 -11.14 39.42 0.59
CA ALA A 455 -11.02 39.61 2.02
C ALA A 455 -11.85 38.57 2.78
N TYR A 456 -11.27 38.03 3.86
CA TYR A 456 -11.83 36.97 4.70
C TYR A 456 -11.92 35.57 4.05
N ASP A 457 -11.35 35.36 2.86
CA ASP A 457 -11.13 34.00 2.38
C ASP A 457 -10.20 33.26 3.35
N VAL A 458 -10.58 32.07 3.76
CA VAL A 458 -9.74 31.17 4.57
C VAL A 458 -9.03 30.19 3.64
N LEU A 459 -7.72 30.12 3.71
CA LEU A 459 -6.90 29.20 2.94
C LEU A 459 -6.44 28.04 3.81
N VAL A 460 -6.53 26.82 3.28
CA VAL A 460 -5.98 25.62 3.92
C VAL A 460 -5.01 24.96 2.95
N SER A 461 -3.78 24.73 3.39
CA SER A 461 -2.81 23.99 2.60
C SER A 461 -3.15 22.50 2.59
N THR A 462 -3.26 21.93 1.39
CA THR A 462 -3.73 20.56 1.17
C THR A 462 -2.72 19.68 0.46
N LYS A 463 -1.54 20.22 0.09
CA LYS A 463 -0.44 19.50 -0.55
C LYS A 463 0.90 20.01 -0.04
N GLY A 464 1.87 19.11 0.04
CA GLY A 464 3.20 19.42 0.57
C GLY A 464 3.14 19.63 2.09
N THR A 465 3.35 20.86 2.59
CA THR A 465 3.13 21.17 4.00
C THR A 465 1.64 21.31 4.26
N ILE A 466 1.00 20.27 4.76
CA ILE A 466 -0.44 20.21 4.98
C ILE A 466 -0.83 20.87 6.31
N GLY A 467 -2.07 21.38 6.39
CA GLY A 467 -2.67 21.91 7.61
C GLY A 467 -2.32 23.37 7.92
N LYS A 468 -1.49 24.04 7.13
CA LYS A 468 -1.32 25.49 7.30
C LYS A 468 -2.61 26.22 6.95
N VAL A 469 -3.00 27.15 7.81
CA VAL A 469 -4.22 27.94 7.65
C VAL A 469 -3.87 29.42 7.57
N ALA A 470 -4.50 30.14 6.66
CA ALA A 470 -4.40 31.60 6.57
C ALA A 470 -5.79 32.22 6.39
N ILE A 471 -5.95 33.46 6.84
CA ILE A 471 -7.10 34.30 6.53
C ILE A 471 -6.61 35.52 5.74
N ILE A 472 -7.31 35.88 4.67
CA ILE A 472 -6.91 36.95 3.76
C ILE A 472 -7.45 38.30 4.25
N ASP A 473 -6.61 39.32 4.25
CA ASP A 473 -7.00 40.71 4.50
C ASP A 473 -7.64 41.36 3.28
N ASP A 474 -7.99 42.60 3.41
CA ASP A 474 -8.33 43.44 2.23
C ASP A 474 -7.08 43.60 1.36
N VAL A 475 -7.09 42.98 0.20
CA VAL A 475 -5.95 42.96 -0.72
C VAL A 475 -6.14 44.01 -1.80
N SER A 476 -5.22 44.96 -1.85
CA SER A 476 -5.17 46.00 -2.90
C SER A 476 -4.65 45.46 -4.23
N GLU A 477 -3.79 44.46 -4.18
CA GLU A 477 -3.16 43.80 -5.33
C GLU A 477 -3.91 42.54 -5.77
N PRO A 478 -3.85 42.17 -7.06
CA PRO A 478 -4.44 40.91 -7.55
C PRO A 478 -3.76 39.69 -6.99
N VAL A 479 -4.45 38.90 -6.18
CA VAL A 479 -3.88 37.72 -5.48
C VAL A 479 -4.64 36.45 -5.84
N LEU A 480 -3.90 35.36 -6.03
CA LEU A 480 -4.38 33.99 -6.27
C LEU A 480 -3.80 33.04 -5.20
N ALA A 481 -4.50 31.95 -4.90
CA ALA A 481 -3.95 30.86 -4.12
C ALA A 481 -3.24 29.83 -5.02
N SER A 482 -2.09 29.33 -4.60
CA SER A 482 -1.39 28.25 -5.30
C SER A 482 -2.19 26.94 -5.28
N GLN A 483 -1.86 26.00 -6.17
CA GLN A 483 -2.47 24.66 -6.22
C GLN A 483 -2.26 23.82 -4.95
N ALA A 484 -1.37 24.22 -4.08
CA ALA A 484 -1.13 23.56 -2.80
C ALA A 484 -2.20 23.88 -1.76
N SER A 485 -3.11 24.82 -2.04
CA SER A 485 -4.12 25.30 -1.09
C SER A 485 -5.53 25.18 -1.66
N GLN A 486 -6.51 25.09 -0.76
CA GLN A 486 -7.92 25.27 -1.07
C GLN A 486 -8.41 26.58 -0.46
N VAL A 487 -9.35 27.21 -1.15
CA VAL A 487 -10.00 28.46 -0.74
C VAL A 487 -11.37 28.14 -0.15
N ILE A 488 -11.59 28.56 1.08
CA ILE A 488 -12.85 28.42 1.79
C ILE A 488 -13.43 29.81 1.96
N ARG A 489 -14.56 30.07 1.30
CA ARG A 489 -15.22 31.38 1.30
C ARG A 489 -16.49 31.33 2.10
N VAL A 490 -16.50 32.05 3.22
CA VAL A 490 -17.65 32.22 4.09
C VAL A 490 -18.25 33.62 3.81
N ARG A 491 -19.58 33.72 3.70
CA ARG A 491 -20.20 35.00 3.41
C ARG A 491 -20.13 36.01 4.56
N ASP A 492 -20.16 35.49 5.78
CA ASP A 492 -20.12 36.27 7.02
C ASP A 492 -18.68 36.40 7.50
N LYS A 493 -18.25 37.63 7.80
CA LYS A 493 -16.88 37.94 8.23
C LYS A 493 -16.53 37.35 9.59
N GLU A 494 -17.47 37.40 10.55
CA GLU A 494 -17.25 36.87 11.89
C GLU A 494 -17.14 35.35 11.83
N LYS A 495 -18.01 34.69 11.07
CA LYS A 495 -17.92 33.24 10.81
C LYS A 495 -16.62 32.85 10.09
N ALA A 496 -16.08 33.68 9.21
CA ALA A 496 -14.78 33.41 8.60
C ALA A 496 -13.64 33.45 9.62
N ILE A 497 -13.70 34.39 10.57
CA ILE A 497 -12.76 34.46 11.70
C ILE A 497 -12.93 33.25 12.62
N GLU A 498 -14.17 32.88 12.99
CA GLU A 498 -14.47 31.70 13.77
C GLU A 498 -13.87 30.44 13.12
N LEU A 499 -14.08 30.25 11.81
CA LEU A 499 -13.54 29.12 11.04
C LEU A 499 -12.01 29.13 11.04
N TYR A 500 -11.38 30.30 10.81
CA TYR A 500 -9.93 30.43 10.85
C TYR A 500 -9.36 30.01 12.22
N MET A 501 -9.92 30.56 13.29
CA MET A 501 -9.49 30.25 14.66
C MET A 501 -9.71 28.78 15.02
N PHE A 502 -10.84 28.20 14.60
CA PHE A 502 -11.10 26.78 14.78
C PHE A 502 -10.07 25.91 14.04
N LEU A 503 -9.83 26.16 12.76
CA LEU A 503 -8.87 25.39 11.97
C LEU A 503 -7.42 25.54 12.45
N LYS A 504 -7.10 26.64 13.14
CA LYS A 504 -5.79 26.88 13.78
C LYS A 504 -5.66 26.22 15.15
N SER A 505 -6.78 25.92 15.81
CA SER A 505 -6.77 25.27 17.12
C SER A 505 -6.24 23.83 17.05
N ASP A 506 -5.86 23.27 18.21
CA ASP A 506 -5.39 21.89 18.30
C ASP A 506 -6.45 20.89 17.80
N ILE A 507 -7.74 21.15 18.04
CA ILE A 507 -8.86 20.36 17.53
C ILE A 507 -8.88 20.41 15.99
N GLY A 508 -8.87 21.60 15.40
CA GLY A 508 -8.88 21.80 13.96
C GLY A 508 -7.65 21.20 13.28
N GLN A 509 -6.47 21.35 13.88
CA GLN A 509 -5.23 20.76 13.37
C GLN A 509 -5.24 19.24 13.47
N SER A 510 -5.74 18.66 14.54
CA SER A 510 -5.94 17.22 14.71
C SER A 510 -6.88 16.68 13.63
N MET A 511 -8.00 17.33 13.39
CA MET A 511 -8.95 16.95 12.34
C MET A 511 -8.34 17.03 10.94
N LEU A 512 -7.63 18.11 10.60
CA LEU A 512 -6.94 18.23 9.31
C LEU A 512 -5.89 17.14 9.12
N GLY A 513 -5.15 16.79 10.17
CA GLY A 513 -4.18 15.70 10.17
C GLY A 513 -4.80 14.36 9.83
N GLN A 514 -5.97 14.04 10.37
CA GLN A 514 -6.70 12.78 10.11
C GLN A 514 -7.25 12.68 8.68
N LEU A 515 -7.40 13.79 7.95
CA LEU A 515 -7.85 13.81 6.57
C LEU A 515 -6.72 13.59 5.56
N VAL A 516 -5.47 13.55 6.02
CA VAL A 516 -4.31 13.37 5.14
C VAL A 516 -4.31 11.96 4.57
N ALA A 517 -4.19 11.85 3.26
CA ALA A 517 -4.08 10.58 2.56
C ALA A 517 -2.90 10.62 1.57
N GLY A 518 -2.26 9.46 1.39
CA GLY A 518 -1.10 9.29 0.50
C GLY A 518 0.23 9.48 1.20
N THR A 519 1.16 8.58 0.93
CA THR A 519 2.46 8.49 1.62
C THR A 519 3.59 9.13 0.83
N ALA A 520 3.59 8.98 -0.49
CA ALA A 520 4.61 9.59 -1.35
C ALA A 520 4.37 11.09 -1.59
N MET A 521 3.11 11.50 -1.70
CA MET A 521 2.67 12.89 -1.77
C MET A 521 1.41 13.07 -0.92
N PRO A 522 1.57 13.36 0.37
CA PRO A 522 0.45 13.58 1.27
C PRO A 522 -0.47 14.69 0.76
N GLN A 523 -1.76 14.47 0.79
CA GLN A 523 -2.74 15.48 0.37
C GLN A 523 -4.09 15.28 1.08
N ILE A 524 -4.85 16.37 1.21
CA ILE A 524 -6.25 16.33 1.63
C ILE A 524 -7.15 16.52 0.40
N ALA A 525 -8.08 15.60 0.19
CA ALA A 525 -9.05 15.71 -0.89
C ALA A 525 -10.08 16.81 -0.59
N THR A 526 -10.56 17.52 -1.62
CA THR A 526 -11.57 18.58 -1.47
C THR A 526 -12.85 18.08 -0.81
N ASN A 527 -13.28 16.85 -1.13
CA ASN A 527 -14.50 16.29 -0.56
C ASN A 527 -14.36 16.00 0.94
N GLU A 528 -13.15 15.73 1.42
CA GLU A 528 -12.89 15.53 2.84
C GLU A 528 -13.00 16.86 3.60
N ILE A 529 -12.44 17.95 3.05
CA ILE A 529 -12.58 19.29 3.65
C ILE A 529 -14.05 19.73 3.69
N LYS A 530 -14.84 19.41 2.66
CA LYS A 530 -16.26 19.74 2.63
C LYS A 530 -17.06 19.15 3.79
N LYS A 531 -16.67 17.97 4.26
CA LYS A 531 -17.34 17.22 5.32
C LYS A 531 -16.79 17.48 6.73
N LEU A 532 -15.78 18.38 6.86
CA LEU A 532 -15.29 18.79 8.17
C LEU A 532 -16.44 19.26 9.05
N GLN A 533 -16.49 18.72 10.27
CA GLN A 533 -17.48 19.08 11.28
C GLN A 533 -17.01 20.34 11.99
N ILE A 534 -17.75 21.43 11.84
CA ILE A 534 -17.45 22.73 12.42
C ILE A 534 -18.39 22.94 13.63
N PRO A 535 -17.86 23.21 14.83
CA PRO A 535 -18.69 23.41 16.02
C PRO A 535 -19.55 24.67 15.89
N ILE A 536 -20.79 24.59 16.36
CA ILE A 536 -21.67 25.74 16.49
C ILE A 536 -21.43 26.37 17.85
N LEU A 537 -20.84 27.55 17.87
CA LEU A 537 -20.49 28.27 19.08
C LEU A 537 -21.66 29.05 19.66
N SER A 538 -21.74 29.13 20.97
CA SER A 538 -22.64 30.06 21.67
C SER A 538 -22.21 31.52 21.46
N GLU A 539 -23.13 32.46 21.67
CA GLU A 539 -22.85 33.91 21.51
C GLU A 539 -21.69 34.41 22.41
N ASN A 540 -21.50 33.83 23.58
CA ASN A 540 -20.39 34.17 24.45
C ASN A 540 -19.05 33.67 23.92
N GLU A 541 -19.02 32.42 23.39
CA GLU A 541 -17.83 31.84 22.79
C GLU A 541 -17.44 32.58 21.49
N LYS A 542 -18.38 32.96 20.63
CA LYS A 542 -18.13 33.79 19.46
C LYS A 542 -17.44 35.10 19.82
N LYS A 543 -17.96 35.82 20.84
CA LYS A 543 -17.33 37.07 21.34
C LYS A 543 -15.90 36.83 21.83
N GLN A 544 -15.67 35.73 22.53
CA GLN A 544 -14.35 35.38 23.01
C GLN A 544 -13.37 35.05 21.87
N VAL A 545 -13.84 34.30 20.84
CA VAL A 545 -13.04 34.00 19.64
C VAL A 545 -12.65 35.27 18.90
N LEU A 546 -13.57 36.19 18.69
CA LEU A 546 -13.29 37.49 18.04
C LEU A 546 -12.29 38.33 18.85
N LEU A 547 -12.43 38.34 20.19
CA LEU A 547 -11.48 39.03 21.09
C LEU A 547 -10.08 38.39 20.97
N ASN A 548 -9.99 37.07 20.99
CA ASN A 548 -8.75 36.34 20.86
C ASN A 548 -8.07 36.60 19.50
N PHE A 549 -8.82 36.63 18.42
CA PHE A 549 -8.30 36.96 17.09
C PHE A 549 -7.73 38.40 17.05
N ASN A 550 -8.44 39.36 17.61
CA ASN A 550 -7.96 40.76 17.71
C ASN A 550 -6.68 40.86 18.54
N ASN A 551 -6.55 40.08 19.61
CA ASN A 551 -5.34 40.03 20.42
C ASN A 551 -4.19 39.36 19.65
N GLU A 552 -4.47 38.29 18.89
CA GLU A 552 -3.50 37.65 18.00
C GLU A 552 -2.92 38.65 16.98
N ILE A 553 -3.75 39.47 16.36
CA ILE A 553 -3.31 40.51 15.42
C ILE A 553 -2.39 41.51 16.12
N LYS A 554 -2.76 42.00 17.31
CA LYS A 554 -1.93 42.96 18.07
C LYS A 554 -0.56 42.37 18.39
N MET A 555 -0.53 41.18 18.97
CA MET A 555 0.72 40.49 19.34
C MET A 555 1.62 40.28 18.13
N TYR A 556 1.05 39.86 17.01
CA TYR A 556 1.82 39.60 15.79
C TYR A 556 2.37 40.90 15.16
N ASN A 557 1.62 42.00 15.22
CA ASN A 557 2.12 43.31 14.78
C ASN A 557 3.30 43.80 15.65
N GLU A 558 3.29 43.51 16.95
CA GLU A 558 4.44 43.79 17.84
C GLU A 558 5.66 42.95 17.43
N ILE A 559 5.46 41.64 17.15
CA ILE A 559 6.53 40.76 16.65
C ILE A 559 7.12 41.28 15.33
N ASP A 560 6.29 41.70 14.40
CA ASP A 560 6.74 42.26 13.11
C ASP A 560 7.54 43.57 13.32
N LYS A 561 7.15 44.37 14.29
CA LYS A 561 7.92 45.58 14.66
C LYS A 561 9.28 45.20 15.19
N ILE A 562 9.34 44.28 16.16
CA ILE A 562 10.60 43.81 16.75
C ILE A 562 11.52 43.22 15.66
N ASN A 563 10.99 42.40 14.73
CA ASN A 563 11.78 41.84 13.65
C ASN A 563 12.38 42.92 12.73
N ARG A 564 11.60 43.94 12.38
CA ARG A 564 12.09 45.09 11.59
C ARG A 564 13.18 45.88 12.34
N ASP A 565 13.02 46.08 13.66
CA ASP A 565 14.01 46.75 14.47
C ASP A 565 15.31 45.93 14.51
N ILE A 566 15.25 44.61 14.62
CA ILE A 566 16.39 43.70 14.53
C ILE A 566 17.06 43.79 13.14
N GLU A 567 16.30 43.77 12.06
CA GLU A 567 16.83 43.91 10.70
C GLU A 567 17.55 45.29 10.53
N GLN A 568 17.00 46.36 11.08
CA GLN A 568 17.65 47.65 11.06
C GLN A 568 18.98 47.66 11.82
N ILE A 569 19.06 46.98 12.96
CA ILE A 569 20.32 46.81 13.72
C ILE A 569 21.34 46.08 12.84
N HIS A 570 20.96 45.02 12.18
CA HIS A 570 21.86 44.24 11.29
C HIS A 570 22.31 45.09 10.09
N ASN A 571 21.40 45.82 9.46
CA ASN A 571 21.69 46.68 8.31
C ASN A 571 22.60 47.88 8.66
N ASN A 572 22.58 48.32 9.93
CA ASN A 572 23.41 49.44 10.41
C ASN A 572 24.81 49.00 10.89
N PHE A 573 25.19 47.73 10.73
CA PHE A 573 26.48 47.19 11.20
C PHE A 573 27.72 47.92 10.64
N LEU A 574 27.66 48.41 9.40
CA LEU A 574 28.74 49.19 8.76
C LEU A 574 28.45 50.69 8.68
N GLY A 575 27.43 51.23 9.34
CA GLY A 575 27.08 52.64 9.30
C GLY A 575 26.67 53.18 7.92
N THR A 576 26.30 52.28 7.01
CA THR A 576 25.75 52.62 5.68
C THR A 576 24.25 52.89 5.83
N LYS A 577 23.84 54.15 5.64
CA LYS A 577 22.43 54.56 5.54
C LYS A 577 21.80 54.03 4.24
#